data_1d4243f9d9104cc817c321dacaa3f554
#
_entry.id   1d4243f9d9104cc817c321dacaa3f554
#
_cell.length_a   1.000
_cell.length_b   1.000
_cell.length_c   1.000
_cell.angle_alpha   90.00
_cell.angle_beta   90.00
_cell.angle_gamma   90.00
#
_symmetry.space_group_name_H-M   'P 1'
#
loop_
_entity.id
_entity.type
_entity.pdbx_description
1 polymer ?
#
loop_
_entity_poly.entity_id
_entity_poly.type
_entity_poly.pdbx_seq_one_letter_code
_entity_poly.pdbx_strand_id
1 'polypeptide(L)'
;MVSKRIRVADQISNELFGATDGTISTLAVVAGVWAATSNPFFALVGGISAMTAEALSMGFSSYIAAGTRETILKTNGKKKREEVIKNALLFWGVTMGGGFVPLVPFVLKFPSPLMFSLLFSVVFLFLMGVHSAKYTKQNPSVAGLKIIVVGLIATLVTYAVGYAFSLIAPPFG
;
A
#
# COMPACT_ATOMS: atom_id res chain seq x y z
N MET A 1 8.43 -29.97 -8.51
CA MET A 1 8.66 -28.69 -9.23
C MET A 1 7.46 -27.73 -9.16
N VAL A 2 6.24 -28.16 -9.33
CA VAL A 2 5.00 -27.33 -9.28
C VAL A 2 4.84 -26.57 -7.95
N SER A 3 5.04 -27.23 -6.81
CA SER A 3 4.93 -26.63 -5.47
C SER A 3 5.88 -25.45 -5.21
N LYS A 4 7.10 -25.47 -5.77
CA LYS A 4 8.06 -24.38 -5.63
C LYS A 4 7.69 -23.16 -6.48
N ARG A 5 7.14 -23.39 -7.69
CA ARG A 5 6.67 -22.31 -8.58
C ARG A 5 5.45 -21.60 -8.01
N ILE A 6 4.51 -22.33 -7.43
CA ILE A 6 3.33 -21.75 -6.77
C ILE A 6 3.75 -20.88 -5.59
N ARG A 7 4.67 -21.33 -4.74
CA ARG A 7 5.18 -20.56 -3.60
C ARG A 7 5.83 -19.24 -4.02
N VAL A 8 6.66 -19.28 -5.04
CA VAL A 8 7.32 -18.06 -5.56
C VAL A 8 6.28 -17.09 -6.15
N ALA A 9 5.28 -17.61 -6.87
CA ALA A 9 4.21 -16.77 -7.42
C ALA A 9 3.38 -16.11 -6.30
N ASP A 10 3.01 -16.86 -5.27
CA ASP A 10 2.28 -16.34 -4.11
C ASP A 10 3.09 -15.26 -3.37
N GLN A 11 4.40 -15.47 -3.19
CA GLN A 11 5.27 -14.50 -2.54
C GLN A 11 5.38 -13.21 -3.34
N ILE A 12 5.66 -13.29 -4.64
CA ILE A 12 5.75 -12.10 -5.52
C ILE A 12 4.40 -11.37 -5.57
N SER A 13 3.29 -12.09 -5.65
CA SER A 13 1.96 -11.49 -5.62
C SER A 13 1.70 -10.72 -4.33
N ASN A 14 2.06 -11.28 -3.19
CA ASN A 14 1.91 -10.62 -1.89
C ASN A 14 2.81 -9.38 -1.76
N GLU A 15 4.06 -9.46 -2.23
CA GLU A 15 4.98 -8.31 -2.22
C GLU A 15 4.46 -7.17 -3.09
N LEU A 16 4.01 -7.46 -4.30
CA LEU A 16 3.44 -6.46 -5.20
C LEU A 16 2.16 -5.86 -4.61
N PHE A 17 1.27 -6.70 -4.08
CA PHE A 17 0.03 -6.27 -3.48
C PHE A 17 0.30 -5.36 -2.26
N GLY A 18 1.14 -5.78 -1.33
CA GLY A 18 1.48 -4.99 -0.14
C GLY A 18 2.09 -3.63 -0.49
N ALA A 19 3.07 -3.61 -1.43
CA ALA A 19 3.72 -2.36 -1.83
C ALA A 19 2.75 -1.39 -2.52
N THR A 20 1.91 -1.89 -3.43
CA THR A 20 0.96 -1.04 -4.17
C THR A 20 -0.18 -0.56 -3.29
N ASP A 21 -0.76 -1.45 -2.48
CA ASP A 21 -1.87 -1.13 -1.59
C ASP A 21 -1.43 -0.13 -0.52
N GLY A 22 -0.31 -0.37 0.16
CA GLY A 22 0.26 0.57 1.12
C GLY A 22 0.51 1.97 0.55
N THR A 23 0.96 2.06 -0.71
CA THR A 23 1.15 3.35 -1.38
C THR A 23 -0.19 4.03 -1.68
N ILE A 24 -1.14 3.28 -2.25
CA ILE A 24 -2.43 3.82 -2.69
C ILE A 24 -3.25 4.29 -1.50
N SER A 25 -3.38 3.48 -0.46
CA SER A 25 -4.18 3.79 0.72
C SER A 25 -3.60 4.95 1.52
N THR A 26 -2.28 4.96 1.73
CA THR A 26 -1.62 6.08 2.42
C THR A 26 -1.75 7.38 1.63
N LEU A 27 -1.52 7.36 0.30
CA LEU A 27 -1.70 8.52 -0.56
C LEU A 27 -3.15 9.03 -0.52
N ALA A 28 -4.12 8.12 -0.58
CA ALA A 28 -5.54 8.44 -0.54
C ALA A 28 -5.93 9.14 0.78
N VAL A 29 -5.47 8.63 1.93
CA VAL A 29 -5.72 9.26 3.24
C VAL A 29 -5.04 10.61 3.32
N VAL A 30 -3.78 10.73 2.92
CA VAL A 30 -3.03 11.99 2.91
C VAL A 30 -3.76 13.04 2.05
N ALA A 31 -4.22 12.66 0.86
CA ALA A 31 -4.92 13.56 -0.05
C ALA A 31 -6.29 14.00 0.53
N GLY A 32 -7.05 13.07 1.13
CA GLY A 32 -8.33 13.36 1.77
C GLY A 32 -8.19 14.30 2.98
N VAL A 33 -7.24 14.02 3.86
CA VAL A 33 -6.97 14.87 5.03
C VAL A 33 -6.43 16.24 4.61
N TRP A 34 -5.56 16.28 3.61
CA TRP A 34 -5.10 17.56 3.04
C TRP A 34 -6.25 18.38 2.48
N ALA A 35 -7.15 17.77 1.71
CA ALA A 35 -8.31 18.46 1.13
C ALA A 35 -9.24 19.02 2.22
N ALA A 36 -9.39 18.29 3.33
CA ALA A 36 -10.22 18.73 4.44
C ALA A 36 -9.59 19.84 5.29
N THR A 37 -8.25 19.84 5.48
CA THR A 37 -7.60 20.67 6.51
C THR A 37 -6.60 21.68 5.95
N SER A 38 -6.11 21.48 4.73
CA SER A 38 -4.98 22.21 4.13
C SER A 38 -3.72 22.26 5.03
N ASN A 39 -3.61 21.34 5.98
CA ASN A 39 -2.56 21.33 6.99
C ASN A 39 -1.64 20.11 6.80
N PRO A 40 -0.33 20.32 6.54
CA PRO A 40 0.63 19.26 6.30
C PRO A 40 0.83 18.35 7.52
N PHE A 41 0.67 18.87 8.72
CA PHE A 41 0.81 18.07 9.94
C PHE A 41 -0.30 17.03 10.08
N PHE A 42 -1.57 17.44 9.89
CA PHE A 42 -2.69 16.50 9.96
C PHE A 42 -2.64 15.46 8.83
N ALA A 43 -2.27 15.88 7.62
CA ALA A 43 -2.08 14.96 6.51
C ALA A 43 -0.97 13.92 6.80
N LEU A 44 0.16 14.36 7.39
CA LEU A 44 1.25 13.47 7.77
C LEU A 44 0.82 12.49 8.87
N VAL A 45 0.17 12.97 9.94
CA VAL A 45 -0.31 12.12 11.04
C VAL A 45 -1.34 11.11 10.54
N GLY A 46 -2.30 11.55 9.72
CA GLY A 46 -3.29 10.66 9.10
C GLY A 46 -2.64 9.58 8.23
N GLY A 47 -1.68 9.98 7.40
CA GLY A 47 -0.94 9.06 6.54
C GLY A 47 -0.11 8.03 7.32
N ILE A 48 0.63 8.45 8.37
CA ILE A 48 1.39 7.53 9.24
C ILE A 48 0.44 6.57 9.93
N SER A 49 -0.69 7.05 10.44
CA SER A 49 -1.68 6.21 11.11
C SER A 49 -2.28 5.17 10.16
N ALA A 50 -2.66 5.59 8.95
CA ALA A 50 -3.19 4.70 7.92
C ALA A 50 -2.17 3.64 7.52
N MET A 51 -0.94 4.05 7.16
CA MET A 51 0.16 3.16 6.82
C MET A 51 0.41 2.11 7.90
N THR A 52 0.46 2.54 9.15
CA THR A 52 0.74 1.64 10.28
C THR A 52 -0.39 0.65 10.50
N ALA A 53 -1.64 1.12 10.50
CA ALA A 53 -2.81 0.26 10.68
C ALA A 53 -2.94 -0.78 9.56
N GLU A 54 -2.72 -0.36 8.31
CA GLU A 54 -2.79 -1.23 7.15
C GLU A 54 -1.68 -2.28 7.15
N ALA A 55 -0.45 -1.88 7.40
CA ALA A 55 0.68 -2.80 7.46
C ALA A 55 0.49 -3.85 8.57
N LEU A 56 0.03 -3.45 9.75
CA LEU A 56 -0.31 -4.39 10.83
C LEU A 56 -1.44 -5.33 10.41
N SER A 57 -2.52 -4.80 9.84
CA SER A 57 -3.64 -5.59 9.34
C SER A 57 -3.20 -6.62 8.30
N MET A 58 -2.39 -6.23 7.33
CA MET A 58 -1.87 -7.10 6.27
C MET A 58 -0.95 -8.19 6.84
N GLY A 59 -0.04 -7.83 7.76
CA GLY A 59 0.83 -8.80 8.43
C GLY A 59 0.04 -9.84 9.22
N PHE A 60 -0.90 -9.40 10.07
CA PHE A 60 -1.73 -10.32 10.85
C PHE A 60 -2.65 -11.16 9.98
N SER A 61 -3.29 -10.58 8.97
CA SER A 61 -4.16 -11.31 8.04
C SER A 61 -3.40 -12.39 7.27
N SER A 62 -2.18 -12.09 6.83
CA SER A 62 -1.30 -13.07 6.19
C SER A 62 -0.96 -14.24 7.12
N TYR A 63 -0.66 -13.94 8.39
CA TYR A 63 -0.39 -14.96 9.40
C TYR A 63 -1.60 -15.86 9.65
N ILE A 64 -2.79 -15.28 9.85
CA ILE A 64 -4.05 -16.02 10.08
C ILE A 64 -4.42 -16.87 8.87
N ALA A 65 -4.34 -16.30 7.66
CA ALA A 65 -4.65 -17.02 6.43
C ALA A 65 -3.74 -18.24 6.22
N ALA A 66 -2.45 -18.10 6.54
CA ALA A 66 -1.51 -19.21 6.46
C ALA A 66 -1.82 -20.30 7.50
N GLY A 67 -2.18 -19.94 8.73
CA GLY A 67 -2.60 -20.89 9.78
C GLY A 67 -3.87 -21.65 9.39
N THR A 68 -4.86 -20.96 8.83
CA THR A 68 -6.10 -21.57 8.31
C THR A 68 -5.80 -22.56 7.21
N ARG A 69 -4.92 -22.20 6.24
CA ARG A 69 -4.50 -23.09 5.16
C ARG A 69 -3.80 -24.35 5.68
N GLU A 70 -2.96 -24.23 6.70
CA GLU A 70 -2.31 -25.39 7.34
C GLU A 70 -3.31 -26.35 7.98
N THR A 71 -4.31 -25.80 8.66
CA THR A 71 -5.37 -26.59 9.30
C THR A 71 -6.19 -27.37 8.24
N ILE A 72 -6.59 -26.70 7.15
CA ILE A 72 -7.36 -27.33 6.06
C ILE A 72 -6.56 -28.45 5.39
N LEU A 73 -5.27 -28.20 5.14
CA LEU A 73 -4.40 -29.15 4.44
C LEU A 73 -3.82 -30.23 5.36
N LYS A 74 -4.16 -30.23 6.67
CA LYS A 74 -3.64 -31.16 7.72
C LYS A 74 -2.12 -31.29 7.70
N THR A 75 -1.41 -30.21 7.38
CA THR A 75 0.05 -30.17 7.27
C THR A 75 0.64 -29.45 8.46
N ASN A 76 1.09 -30.18 9.47
CA ASN A 76 1.76 -29.64 10.66
C ASN A 76 3.27 -29.84 10.59
N GLY A 77 4.05 -28.76 10.82
CA GLY A 77 5.51 -28.84 10.97
C GLY A 77 6.12 -27.53 11.46
N LYS A 78 7.06 -27.58 12.43
CA LYS A 78 7.78 -26.41 12.97
C LYS A 78 8.39 -25.53 11.88
N LYS A 79 8.98 -26.14 10.86
CA LYS A 79 9.61 -25.45 9.73
C LYS A 79 8.62 -24.61 8.90
N LYS A 80 7.36 -25.01 8.82
CA LYS A 80 6.29 -24.25 8.16
C LYS A 80 5.88 -23.02 8.98
N ARG A 81 5.83 -23.12 10.30
CA ARG A 81 5.47 -21.99 11.18
C ARG A 81 6.47 -20.84 11.06
N GLU A 82 7.77 -21.14 10.99
CA GLU A 82 8.80 -20.12 10.76
C GLU A 82 8.65 -19.44 9.39
N GLU A 83 8.32 -20.21 8.34
CA GLU A 83 8.07 -19.69 7.00
C GLU A 83 6.83 -18.78 6.96
N VAL A 84 5.77 -19.13 7.69
CA VAL A 84 4.55 -18.32 7.83
C VAL A 84 4.85 -16.98 8.51
N ILE A 85 5.59 -17.00 9.63
CA ILE A 85 5.96 -15.77 10.34
C ILE A 85 6.84 -14.89 9.46
N LYS A 86 7.82 -15.48 8.77
CA LYS A 86 8.70 -14.75 7.85
C LYS A 86 7.91 -14.06 6.73
N ASN A 87 6.94 -14.77 6.13
CA ASN A 87 6.09 -14.20 5.07
C ASN A 87 5.18 -13.09 5.60
N ALA A 88 4.62 -13.23 6.81
CA ALA A 88 3.82 -12.20 7.44
C ALA A 88 4.62 -10.93 7.74
N LEU A 89 5.85 -11.08 8.26
CA LEU A 89 6.76 -9.97 8.52
C LEU A 89 7.21 -9.29 7.22
N LEU A 90 7.47 -10.07 6.19
CA LEU A 90 7.83 -9.54 4.87
C LEU A 90 6.67 -8.74 4.28
N PHE A 91 5.46 -9.26 4.35
CA PHE A 91 4.26 -8.58 3.86
C PHE A 91 4.00 -7.28 4.63
N TRP A 92 4.11 -7.31 5.96
CA TRP A 92 4.06 -6.12 6.81
C TRP A 92 5.11 -5.08 6.39
N GLY A 93 6.37 -5.49 6.23
CA GLY A 93 7.47 -4.59 5.87
C GLY A 93 7.34 -3.98 4.49
N VAL A 94 6.85 -4.75 3.51
CA VAL A 94 6.63 -4.26 2.14
C VAL A 94 5.47 -3.26 2.09
N THR A 95 4.38 -3.50 2.83
CA THR A 95 3.25 -2.57 2.95
C THR A 95 3.69 -1.26 3.60
N MET A 96 4.48 -1.34 4.70
CA MET A 96 5.09 -0.15 5.32
C MET A 96 5.96 0.63 4.34
N GLY A 97 6.85 -0.07 3.61
CA GLY A 97 7.73 0.55 2.62
C GLY A 97 6.98 1.28 1.52
N GLY A 98 5.93 0.65 0.98
CA GLY A 98 5.04 1.26 0.00
C GLY A 98 4.31 2.49 0.55
N GLY A 99 3.73 2.38 1.75
CA GLY A 99 3.01 3.46 2.41
C GLY A 99 3.91 4.64 2.81
N PHE A 100 5.21 4.41 2.99
CA PHE A 100 6.15 5.48 3.30
C PHE A 100 6.41 6.41 2.10
N VAL A 101 6.28 5.92 0.87
CA VAL A 101 6.56 6.69 -0.36
C VAL A 101 5.79 8.02 -0.41
N PRO A 102 4.45 8.06 -0.25
CA PRO A 102 3.71 9.32 -0.27
C PRO A 102 3.99 10.24 0.92
N LEU A 103 4.57 9.73 2.01
CA LEU A 103 4.89 10.52 3.20
C LEU A 103 6.22 11.27 3.11
N VAL A 104 7.15 10.81 2.26
CA VAL A 104 8.49 11.41 2.11
C VAL A 104 8.45 12.92 1.92
N PRO A 105 7.64 13.50 1.01
CA PRO A 105 7.60 14.95 0.82
C PRO A 105 7.08 15.73 2.03
N PHE A 106 6.19 15.12 2.82
CA PHE A 106 5.69 15.73 4.05
C PHE A 106 6.75 15.73 5.15
N VAL A 107 7.48 14.62 5.32
CA VAL A 107 8.57 14.49 6.29
C VAL A 107 9.71 15.46 5.95
N LEU A 108 10.05 15.58 4.67
CA LEU A 108 11.13 16.47 4.18
C LEU A 108 10.67 17.93 4.02
N LYS A 109 9.41 18.26 4.35
CA LYS A 109 8.84 19.61 4.31
C LYS A 109 8.98 20.30 2.95
N PHE A 110 8.67 19.60 1.86
CA PHE A 110 8.69 20.17 0.51
C PHE A 110 7.69 21.34 0.39
N PRO A 111 7.92 22.33 -0.49
CA PRO A 111 7.06 23.51 -0.60
C PRO A 111 5.60 23.19 -0.98
N SER A 112 5.39 22.11 -1.74
CA SER A 112 4.07 21.60 -2.14
C SER A 112 3.99 20.10 -1.86
N PRO A 113 3.89 19.70 -0.58
CA PRO A 113 4.11 18.30 -0.20
C PRO A 113 3.12 17.34 -0.85
N LEU A 114 1.85 17.73 -1.06
CA LEU A 114 0.87 16.89 -1.72
C LEU A 114 1.22 16.63 -3.20
N MET A 115 1.68 17.66 -3.93
CA MET A 115 2.05 17.49 -5.33
C MET A 115 3.23 16.53 -5.50
N PHE A 116 4.27 16.69 -4.67
CA PHE A 116 5.41 15.76 -4.68
C PHE A 116 5.04 14.36 -4.19
N SER A 117 4.11 14.24 -3.24
CA SER A 117 3.54 12.96 -2.79
C SER A 117 2.86 12.22 -3.93
N LEU A 118 2.02 12.91 -4.72
CA LEU A 118 1.41 12.37 -5.93
C LEU A 118 2.48 11.93 -6.95
N LEU A 119 3.47 12.78 -7.22
CA LEU A 119 4.52 12.47 -8.17
C LEU A 119 5.32 11.23 -7.78
N PHE A 120 5.78 11.15 -6.53
CA PHE A 120 6.55 10.03 -6.03
C PHE A 120 5.74 8.74 -6.03
N SER A 121 4.46 8.81 -5.64
CA SER A 121 3.55 7.67 -5.67
C SER A 121 3.28 7.17 -7.08
N VAL A 122 3.04 8.07 -8.04
CA VAL A 122 2.82 7.71 -9.46
C VAL A 122 4.05 7.01 -10.04
N VAL A 123 5.25 7.55 -9.78
CA VAL A 123 6.51 6.93 -10.24
C VAL A 123 6.68 5.55 -9.59
N PHE A 124 6.46 5.44 -8.29
CA PHE A 124 6.59 4.17 -7.57
C PHE A 124 5.57 3.13 -8.06
N LEU A 125 4.29 3.50 -8.19
CA LEU A 125 3.24 2.61 -8.70
C LEU A 125 3.51 2.15 -10.14
N PHE A 126 4.04 3.05 -10.98
CA PHE A 126 4.47 2.67 -12.32
C PHE A 126 5.57 1.62 -12.29
N LEU A 127 6.59 1.82 -11.47
CA LEU A 127 7.69 0.87 -11.30
C LEU A 127 7.21 -0.49 -10.78
N MET A 128 6.27 -0.50 -9.84
CA MET A 128 5.64 -1.73 -9.34
C MET A 128 4.86 -2.45 -10.45
N GLY A 129 4.14 -1.72 -11.29
CA GLY A 129 3.45 -2.30 -12.44
C GLY A 129 4.41 -2.87 -13.49
N VAL A 130 5.49 -2.16 -13.80
CA VAL A 130 6.56 -2.67 -14.69
C VAL A 130 7.21 -3.92 -14.10
N HIS A 131 7.45 -3.92 -12.78
CA HIS A 131 8.00 -5.09 -12.10
C HIS A 131 7.03 -6.30 -12.20
N SER A 132 5.74 -6.08 -11.97
CA SER A 132 4.69 -7.09 -12.13
C SER A 132 4.64 -7.70 -13.54
N ALA A 133 4.86 -6.88 -14.57
CA ALA A 133 4.82 -7.32 -15.96
C ALA A 133 5.86 -8.40 -16.30
N LYS A 134 7.00 -8.42 -15.59
CA LYS A 134 8.05 -9.44 -15.78
C LYS A 134 7.55 -10.86 -15.46
N TYR A 135 6.58 -10.96 -14.56
CA TYR A 135 6.02 -12.25 -14.12
C TYR A 135 4.72 -12.61 -14.85
N THR A 136 3.96 -11.62 -15.29
CA THR A 136 2.65 -11.80 -15.95
C THR A 136 2.74 -11.84 -17.48
N LYS A 137 3.92 -11.58 -18.06
CA LYS A 137 4.14 -11.49 -19.51
C LYS A 137 3.26 -10.41 -20.19
N GLN A 138 2.81 -9.43 -19.44
CA GLN A 138 2.07 -8.28 -19.96
C GLN A 138 3.02 -7.21 -20.49
N ASN A 139 2.48 -6.29 -21.27
CA ASN A 139 3.24 -5.10 -21.66
C ASN A 139 3.55 -4.26 -20.42
N PRO A 140 4.83 -3.94 -20.13
CA PRO A 140 5.23 -3.21 -18.92
C PRO A 140 4.53 -1.85 -18.75
N SER A 141 4.41 -1.11 -19.85
CA SER A 141 3.75 0.21 -19.82
C SER A 141 2.26 0.10 -19.48
N VAL A 142 1.58 -0.92 -20.01
CA VAL A 142 0.15 -1.15 -19.74
C VAL A 142 -0.05 -1.60 -18.28
N ALA A 143 0.82 -2.46 -17.77
CA ALA A 143 0.76 -2.91 -16.38
C ALA A 143 0.99 -1.74 -15.41
N GLY A 144 2.00 -0.89 -15.67
CA GLY A 144 2.25 0.32 -14.90
C GLY A 144 1.08 1.29 -14.91
N LEU A 145 0.53 1.56 -16.10
CA LEU A 145 -0.60 2.49 -16.25
C LEU A 145 -1.86 2.01 -15.52
N LYS A 146 -2.17 0.71 -15.54
CA LYS A 146 -3.32 0.15 -14.81
C LYS A 146 -3.25 0.45 -13.31
N ILE A 147 -2.09 0.24 -12.68
CA ILE A 147 -1.91 0.47 -11.25
C ILE A 147 -2.01 1.97 -10.93
N ILE A 148 -1.42 2.84 -11.76
CA ILE A 148 -1.53 4.30 -11.60
C ILE A 148 -3.00 4.72 -11.65
N VAL A 149 -3.77 4.24 -12.63
CA VAL A 149 -5.19 4.63 -12.78
C VAL A 149 -5.99 4.27 -11.53
N VAL A 150 -5.78 3.06 -10.97
CA VAL A 150 -6.44 2.66 -9.73
C VAL A 150 -6.05 3.57 -8.58
N GLY A 151 -4.76 3.86 -8.41
CA GLY A 151 -4.27 4.74 -7.36
C GLY A 151 -4.81 6.18 -7.48
N LEU A 152 -4.86 6.72 -8.70
CA LEU A 152 -5.40 8.06 -8.94
C LEU A 152 -6.91 8.13 -8.68
N ILE A 153 -7.68 7.10 -9.06
CA ILE A 153 -9.12 7.04 -8.77
C ILE A 153 -9.35 7.04 -7.26
N ALA A 154 -8.65 6.18 -6.52
CA ALA A 154 -8.75 6.13 -5.06
C ALA A 154 -8.42 7.49 -4.42
N THR A 155 -7.31 8.10 -4.86
CA THR A 155 -6.88 9.42 -4.37
C THR A 155 -7.89 10.52 -4.69
N LEU A 156 -8.44 10.53 -5.90
CA LEU A 156 -9.45 11.52 -6.32
C LEU A 156 -10.74 11.40 -5.50
N VAL A 157 -11.21 10.16 -5.28
CA VAL A 157 -12.41 9.91 -4.47
C VAL A 157 -12.20 10.40 -3.03
N THR A 158 -11.09 10.05 -2.40
CA THR A 158 -10.81 10.48 -1.02
C THR A 158 -10.57 11.98 -0.91
N TYR A 159 -9.91 12.58 -1.91
CA TYR A 159 -9.77 14.04 -1.99
C TYR A 159 -11.13 14.72 -2.08
N ALA A 160 -12.04 14.23 -2.93
CA ALA A 160 -13.39 14.77 -3.06
C ALA A 160 -14.21 14.65 -1.75
N VAL A 161 -14.07 13.52 -1.04
CA VAL A 161 -14.68 13.33 0.28
C VAL A 161 -14.12 14.35 1.28
N GLY A 162 -12.80 14.50 1.38
CA GLY A 162 -12.16 15.48 2.26
C GLY A 162 -12.60 16.92 1.96
N TYR A 163 -12.64 17.27 0.67
CA TYR A 163 -13.13 18.58 0.22
C TYR A 163 -14.59 18.81 0.58
N ALA A 164 -15.48 17.82 0.40
CA ALA A 164 -16.87 17.93 0.81
C ALA A 164 -17.00 18.18 2.32
N PHE A 165 -16.19 17.51 3.13
CA PHE A 165 -16.17 17.76 4.58
C PHE A 165 -15.68 19.16 4.94
N SER A 166 -14.72 19.73 4.22
CA SER A 166 -14.25 21.11 4.46
C SER A 166 -15.34 22.16 4.22
N LEU A 167 -16.31 21.87 3.36
CA LEU A 167 -17.45 22.76 3.10
C LEU A 167 -18.52 22.70 4.21
N ILE A 168 -18.66 21.55 4.87
CA ILE A 168 -19.71 21.31 5.89
C ILE A 168 -19.20 21.67 7.29
N ALA A 169 -17.98 21.33 7.60
CA ALA A 169 -17.32 21.59 8.86
C ALA A 169 -16.02 22.38 8.58
N PRO A 170 -16.05 23.72 8.65
CA PRO A 170 -14.84 24.51 8.48
C PRO A 170 -13.76 24.04 9.47
N PRO A 171 -12.49 24.04 9.06
CA PRO A 171 -11.41 23.51 9.87
C PRO A 171 -11.43 24.15 11.26
N PHE A 172 -11.29 23.30 12.26
CA PHE A 172 -11.15 23.73 13.66
C PHE A 172 -10.09 24.82 13.73
N GLY A 173 -10.53 26.05 14.07
CA GLY A 173 -9.68 27.24 14.15
C GLY A 173 -8.62 27.16 15.27
#